data_9957856617fd93f68324425a83c86e6c
#
_entry.id   9957856617fd93f68324425a83c86e6c
#
_cell.length_a   1.000
_cell.length_b   1.000
_cell.length_c   1.000
_cell.angle_alpha   90.00
_cell.angle_beta   90.00
_cell.angle_gamma   90.00
#
_symmetry.space_group_name_H-M   'P 1'
#
loop_
_entity.id
_entity.type
_entity.pdbx_description
1 polymer ?
#
loop_
_entity_poly.entity_id
_entity_poly.type
_entity_poly.pdbx_seq_one_letter_code
_entity_poly.pdbx_strand_id
1 'polypeptide(L)'
;FDLKIIYKGSSTDEGDYPWDTAKNVDAIVANLQNYHIVAGTSFMWCSEKLKDSLDYLFIDEAGQFALIDTLVVSHASKNIILLGDHQQLKQPIKGVHPEGTEVSSLEHLLEGKKTIPIDKGIFLSSTWRMHPDICLFDSEMFYESRLHSEKGRENQRIEGNTQFIGSGLFYKSVAHEGNSNMSLEEINAIEKIVQELTKGDVFWYDEKNEKKVLVASDIKIITPYNSNVFEMQKRLPHIQIGTVDKFQGQEAPVVIYSIASSSPEDAPRGMEFLYSPNRLNVAVSRAKAMFIMVGNPRIFEPDCKSPEQIKLANPFCRFIELATLLS
;
A
#
# COMPACT_ATOMS: atom_id res chain seq x y z
N PHE A 1 -7.90 -30.05 7.20
CA PHE A 1 -7.03 -29.99 8.39
C PHE A 1 -7.75 -29.19 9.44
N ASP A 2 -7.95 -29.78 10.63
CA ASP A 2 -8.53 -29.09 11.79
C ASP A 2 -7.38 -28.37 12.54
N LEU A 3 -7.02 -27.17 12.05
CA LEU A 3 -5.92 -26.37 12.61
C LEU A 3 -6.40 -25.65 13.87
N LYS A 4 -5.74 -25.91 14.99
CA LYS A 4 -5.95 -25.16 16.23
C LYS A 4 -5.03 -23.96 16.28
N ILE A 5 -5.60 -22.78 16.45
CA ILE A 5 -4.90 -21.50 16.45
C ILE A 5 -5.13 -20.82 17.80
N ILE A 6 -4.09 -20.22 18.37
CA ILE A 6 -4.18 -19.33 19.53
C ILE A 6 -3.55 -17.98 19.19
N TYR A 7 -4.22 -16.91 19.57
CA TYR A 7 -3.76 -15.54 19.37
C TYR A 7 -3.58 -14.83 20.72
N LYS A 8 -2.44 -14.15 20.90
CA LYS A 8 -2.26 -13.23 22.01
C LYS A 8 -2.89 -11.89 21.67
N GLY A 9 -4.15 -11.72 22.06
CA GLY A 9 -4.91 -10.48 21.91
C GLY A 9 -4.76 -9.50 23.07
N SER A 10 -5.37 -8.33 22.92
CA SER A 10 -5.62 -7.43 24.04
C SER A 10 -6.81 -7.91 24.86
N SER A 11 -6.91 -7.48 26.12
CA SER A 11 -8.04 -7.83 27.02
C SER A 11 -9.39 -7.28 26.54
N THR A 12 -9.44 -6.53 25.45
CA THR A 12 -10.63 -5.90 24.86
C THR A 12 -11.12 -6.61 23.59
N ASP A 13 -10.40 -7.65 23.11
CA ASP A 13 -10.83 -8.43 21.94
C ASP A 13 -11.92 -9.43 22.35
N GLU A 14 -13.16 -8.96 22.44
CA GLU A 14 -14.38 -9.78 22.62
C GLU A 14 -15.02 -9.99 21.24
N GLY A 15 -14.56 -10.98 20.50
CA GLY A 15 -15.14 -11.39 19.22
C GLY A 15 -15.37 -12.89 19.17
N ASP A 16 -16.34 -13.32 18.35
CA ASP A 16 -16.53 -14.73 18.00
C ASP A 16 -15.55 -15.08 16.87
N TYR A 17 -14.34 -15.47 17.25
CA TYR A 17 -13.26 -15.81 16.33
C TYR A 17 -13.08 -17.32 16.21
N PRO A 18 -12.65 -17.83 15.05
CA PRO A 18 -12.36 -19.25 14.85
C PRO A 18 -11.02 -19.70 15.50
N TRP A 19 -10.52 -18.91 16.44
CA TRP A 19 -9.29 -19.16 17.19
C TRP A 19 -9.45 -18.81 18.67
N ASP A 20 -8.65 -19.47 19.51
CA ASP A 20 -8.58 -19.18 20.93
C ASP A 20 -7.74 -17.92 21.20
N THR A 21 -8.05 -17.22 22.29
CA THR A 21 -7.32 -16.03 22.72
C THR A 21 -6.61 -16.25 24.06
N ALA A 22 -5.39 -15.74 24.16
CA ALA A 22 -4.61 -15.76 25.41
C ALA A 22 -4.34 -14.35 25.91
N LYS A 23 -4.47 -14.12 27.20
CA LYS A 23 -4.27 -12.81 27.84
C LYS A 23 -2.79 -12.46 28.03
N ASN A 24 -1.92 -13.45 28.17
CA ASN A 24 -0.49 -13.26 28.44
C ASN A 24 0.37 -14.38 27.85
N VAL A 25 1.69 -14.19 27.88
CA VAL A 25 2.66 -15.14 27.35
C VAL A 25 2.65 -16.46 28.14
N ASP A 26 2.40 -16.44 29.44
CA ASP A 26 2.37 -17.65 30.27
C ASP A 26 1.26 -18.60 29.86
N ALA A 27 0.08 -18.06 29.51
CA ALA A 27 -1.01 -18.84 28.98
C ALA A 27 -0.69 -19.48 27.62
N ILE A 28 0.08 -18.78 26.77
CA ILE A 28 0.60 -19.33 25.51
C ILE A 28 1.54 -20.50 25.80
N VAL A 29 2.56 -20.26 26.61
CA VAL A 29 3.62 -21.27 26.92
C VAL A 29 3.01 -22.54 27.53
N ALA A 30 2.06 -22.39 28.46
CA ALA A 30 1.39 -23.52 29.11
C ALA A 30 0.58 -24.40 28.14
N ASN A 31 0.19 -23.85 26.98
CA ASN A 31 -0.70 -24.53 26.04
C ASN A 31 -0.07 -24.74 24.64
N LEU A 32 1.20 -24.42 24.43
CA LEU A 32 1.88 -24.48 23.12
C LEU A 32 1.63 -25.80 22.39
N GLN A 33 1.73 -26.93 23.10
CA GLN A 33 1.58 -28.29 22.54
C GLN A 33 0.16 -28.59 22.02
N ASN A 34 -0.81 -27.79 22.39
CA ASN A 34 -2.22 -27.98 22.01
C ASN A 34 -2.58 -27.25 20.70
N TYR A 35 -1.70 -26.41 20.19
CA TYR A 35 -1.94 -25.55 19.04
C TYR A 35 -0.95 -25.79 17.91
N HIS A 36 -1.42 -25.66 16.69
CA HIS A 36 -0.61 -25.76 15.47
C HIS A 36 -0.06 -24.40 15.06
N ILE A 37 -0.80 -23.31 15.35
CA ILE A 37 -0.41 -21.94 15.03
C ILE A 37 -0.57 -21.08 16.28
N VAL A 38 0.46 -20.29 16.55
CA VAL A 38 0.47 -19.29 17.62
C VAL A 38 0.70 -17.91 16.97
N ALA A 39 -0.20 -16.97 17.17
CA ALA A 39 -0.08 -15.63 16.61
C ALA A 39 0.04 -14.57 17.72
N GLY A 40 0.81 -13.51 17.45
CA GLY A 40 0.98 -12.39 18.35
C GLY A 40 1.90 -11.33 17.82
N THR A 41 2.03 -10.22 18.54
CA THR A 41 2.92 -9.12 18.17
C THR A 41 4.40 -9.45 18.48
N SER A 42 5.33 -8.68 17.91
CA SER A 42 6.77 -8.79 18.18
C SER A 42 7.12 -8.81 19.67
N PHE A 43 6.43 -7.98 20.47
CA PHE A 43 6.65 -7.96 21.94
C PHE A 43 6.41 -9.30 22.63
N MET A 44 5.49 -10.11 22.14
CA MET A 44 5.30 -11.47 22.67
C MET A 44 6.52 -12.33 22.39
N TRP A 45 7.01 -12.29 21.17
CA TRP A 45 8.13 -13.12 20.69
C TRP A 45 9.49 -12.73 21.29
N CYS A 46 9.61 -11.52 21.88
CA CYS A 46 10.80 -11.12 22.64
C CYS A 46 10.94 -11.84 23.99
N SER A 47 9.96 -12.64 24.42
CA SER A 47 9.98 -13.31 25.72
C SER A 47 10.94 -14.50 25.72
N GLU A 48 11.90 -14.54 26.65
CA GLU A 48 12.79 -15.69 26.91
C GLU A 48 12.04 -17.02 27.11
N LYS A 49 10.78 -16.96 27.55
CA LYS A 49 9.92 -18.14 27.73
C LYS A 49 9.55 -18.84 26.43
N LEU A 50 9.70 -18.15 25.29
CA LEU A 50 9.41 -18.66 23.97
C LEU A 50 10.68 -19.04 23.18
N LYS A 51 11.84 -18.99 23.83
CA LYS A 51 13.11 -19.37 23.20
C LYS A 51 13.05 -20.82 22.73
N ASP A 52 13.49 -21.03 21.46
CA ASP A 52 13.54 -22.35 20.81
C ASP A 52 12.21 -23.15 20.88
N SER A 53 11.08 -22.44 20.99
CA SER A 53 9.75 -23.06 21.24
C SER A 53 8.96 -23.38 19.97
N LEU A 54 9.40 -22.89 18.81
CA LEU A 54 8.71 -23.04 17.53
C LEU A 54 9.56 -23.78 16.52
N ASP A 55 8.90 -24.52 15.62
CA ASP A 55 9.54 -25.10 14.44
C ASP A 55 9.83 -24.02 13.39
N TYR A 56 8.89 -23.10 13.19
CA TYR A 56 8.97 -21.99 12.23
C TYR A 56 8.39 -20.70 12.82
N LEU A 57 9.08 -19.60 12.58
CA LEU A 57 8.59 -18.25 12.87
C LEU A 57 8.27 -17.54 11.54
N PHE A 58 7.01 -17.20 11.32
CA PHE A 58 6.57 -16.38 10.19
C PHE A 58 6.51 -14.94 10.62
N ILE A 59 7.16 -14.06 9.87
CA ILE A 59 7.11 -12.60 10.05
C ILE A 59 6.37 -12.02 8.86
N ASP A 60 5.15 -11.56 9.09
CA ASP A 60 4.35 -10.89 8.07
C ASP A 60 4.72 -9.40 8.01
N GLU A 61 4.51 -8.77 6.84
CA GLU A 61 4.93 -7.39 6.55
C GLU A 61 6.43 -7.14 6.82
N ALA A 62 7.28 -8.14 6.52
CA ALA A 62 8.71 -8.10 6.81
C ALA A 62 9.48 -6.99 6.04
N GLY A 63 8.87 -6.39 5.01
CA GLY A 63 9.34 -5.16 4.36
C GLY A 63 9.28 -3.94 5.28
N GLN A 64 8.46 -4.01 6.34
CA GLN A 64 8.31 -2.96 7.36
C GLN A 64 8.82 -3.39 8.73
N PHE A 65 9.44 -4.54 8.84
CA PHE A 65 9.95 -5.06 10.10
C PHE A 65 11.47 -4.87 10.13
N ALA A 66 11.97 -4.02 11.04
CA ALA A 66 13.39 -3.69 11.10
C ALA A 66 14.26 -4.94 11.35
N LEU A 67 15.46 -4.92 10.81
CA LEU A 67 16.42 -6.01 10.98
C LEU A 67 16.69 -6.29 12.47
N ILE A 68 16.82 -5.24 13.28
CA ILE A 68 17.03 -5.38 14.73
C ILE A 68 15.86 -6.08 15.41
N ASP A 69 14.62 -5.77 15.03
CA ASP A 69 13.42 -6.40 15.59
C ASP A 69 13.35 -7.89 15.19
N THR A 70 13.74 -8.20 13.94
CA THR A 70 13.86 -9.60 13.47
C THR A 70 14.89 -10.38 14.30
N LEU A 71 16.05 -9.78 14.57
CA LEU A 71 17.08 -10.42 15.39
C LEU A 71 16.58 -10.68 16.81
N VAL A 72 15.83 -9.74 17.39
CA VAL A 72 15.29 -9.90 18.75
C VAL A 72 14.27 -11.04 18.82
N VAL A 73 13.38 -11.19 17.83
CA VAL A 73 12.36 -12.26 17.85
C VAL A 73 12.88 -13.60 17.33
N SER A 74 14.02 -13.62 16.67
CA SER A 74 14.59 -14.82 16.03
C SER A 74 14.92 -15.96 16.99
N HIS A 75 15.14 -15.66 18.28
CA HIS A 75 15.42 -16.67 19.29
C HIS A 75 14.25 -17.65 19.52
N ALA A 76 13.04 -17.32 19.06
CA ALA A 76 11.87 -18.19 19.23
C ALA A 76 11.92 -19.44 18.32
N SER A 77 12.64 -19.40 17.18
CA SER A 77 12.71 -20.50 16.22
C SER A 77 14.04 -20.55 15.48
N LYS A 78 14.43 -21.75 15.06
CA LYS A 78 15.61 -21.95 14.17
C LYS A 78 15.32 -21.62 12.70
N ASN A 79 14.06 -21.62 12.30
CA ASN A 79 13.62 -21.38 10.93
C ASN A 79 12.74 -20.13 10.89
N ILE A 80 13.15 -19.15 10.10
CA ILE A 80 12.41 -17.90 9.94
C ILE A 80 11.95 -17.79 8.49
N ILE A 81 10.67 -17.46 8.31
CA ILE A 81 10.07 -17.20 7.00
C ILE A 81 9.59 -15.75 6.99
N LEU A 82 10.17 -14.95 6.12
CA LEU A 82 9.81 -13.55 5.93
C LEU A 82 8.78 -13.42 4.81
N LEU A 83 7.62 -12.86 5.11
CA LEU A 83 6.56 -12.54 4.15
C LEU A 83 6.43 -11.03 4.05
N GLY A 84 6.37 -10.49 2.84
CA GLY A 84 6.22 -9.05 2.68
C GLY A 84 6.78 -8.52 1.38
N ASP A 85 6.74 -7.20 1.26
CA ASP A 85 7.16 -6.49 0.08
C ASP A 85 7.99 -5.25 0.47
N HIS A 86 9.27 -5.26 0.13
CA HIS A 86 10.17 -4.14 0.42
C HIS A 86 10.03 -2.97 -0.56
N GLN A 87 9.28 -3.14 -1.65
CA GLN A 87 8.91 -2.06 -2.57
C GLN A 87 7.70 -1.25 -2.07
N GLN A 88 7.04 -1.69 -0.98
CA GLN A 88 6.00 -0.94 -0.29
C GLN A 88 6.59 -0.05 0.82
N LEU A 89 5.73 0.46 1.73
CA LEU A 89 6.17 1.41 2.75
C LEU A 89 7.27 0.81 3.63
N LYS A 90 8.28 1.63 3.90
CA LYS A 90 9.31 1.32 4.90
C LYS A 90 8.80 1.62 6.31
N GLN A 91 9.35 0.93 7.30
CA GLN A 91 9.07 1.24 8.69
C GLN A 91 9.47 2.68 9.03
N PRO A 92 8.60 3.48 9.68
CA PRO A 92 8.99 4.81 10.15
C PRO A 92 10.06 4.72 11.24
N ILE A 93 11.23 5.26 10.97
CA ILE A 93 12.36 5.26 11.90
C ILE A 93 12.45 6.61 12.58
N LYS A 94 12.57 6.64 13.91
CA LYS A 94 12.66 7.86 14.70
C LYS A 94 14.10 8.29 15.05
N GLY A 95 15.09 7.59 14.53
CA GLY A 95 16.50 7.86 14.83
C GLY A 95 17.42 7.22 13.81
N VAL A 96 18.72 7.51 13.93
CA VAL A 96 19.76 6.84 13.14
C VAL A 96 20.27 5.66 13.96
N HIS A 97 20.24 4.47 13.38
CA HIS A 97 20.80 3.28 14.00
C HIS A 97 22.21 3.02 13.47
N PRO A 98 23.15 2.59 14.33
CA PRO A 98 24.51 2.26 13.89
C PRO A 98 24.52 1.17 12.81
N GLU A 99 25.47 1.28 11.88
CA GLU A 99 25.79 0.22 10.90
C GLU A 99 24.64 -0.20 9.98
N GLY A 100 23.63 0.68 9.74
CA GLY A 100 22.54 0.41 8.81
C GLY A 100 21.53 -0.63 9.30
N THR A 101 21.42 -0.86 10.60
CA THR A 101 20.45 -1.81 11.17
C THR A 101 19.00 -1.30 11.16
N GLU A 102 18.79 -0.08 10.68
CA GLU A 102 17.47 0.51 10.41
C GLU A 102 16.75 -0.07 9.19
N VAL A 103 17.48 -0.75 8.29
CA VAL A 103 16.85 -1.37 7.11
C VAL A 103 15.88 -2.48 7.52
N SER A 104 14.90 -2.77 6.66
CA SER A 104 14.03 -3.92 6.90
C SER A 104 14.79 -5.24 6.70
N SER A 105 14.28 -6.30 7.31
CA SER A 105 14.85 -7.65 7.15
C SER A 105 14.89 -8.08 5.69
N LEU A 106 13.84 -7.77 4.91
CA LEU A 106 13.82 -8.08 3.48
C LEU A 106 14.82 -7.22 2.71
N GLU A 107 14.91 -5.92 2.98
CA GLU A 107 15.87 -5.02 2.32
C GLU A 107 17.31 -5.49 2.57
N HIS A 108 17.62 -5.90 3.80
CA HIS A 108 18.92 -6.46 4.16
C HIS A 108 19.26 -7.72 3.34
N LEU A 109 18.32 -8.68 3.25
CA LEU A 109 18.52 -9.93 2.52
C LEU A 109 18.60 -9.74 1.00
N LEU A 110 17.91 -8.74 0.47
CA LEU A 110 17.82 -8.49 -0.97
C LEU A 110 19.01 -7.67 -1.52
N GLU A 111 19.79 -7.02 -0.65
CA GLU A 111 21.01 -6.30 -1.05
C GLU A 111 20.77 -5.30 -2.20
N GLY A 112 19.64 -4.56 -2.15
CA GLY A 112 19.27 -3.57 -3.15
C GLY A 112 18.60 -4.12 -4.42
N LYS A 113 18.33 -5.42 -4.51
CA LYS A 113 17.55 -6.00 -5.62
C LYS A 113 16.08 -5.66 -5.48
N LYS A 114 15.39 -5.37 -6.58
CA LYS A 114 13.96 -5.06 -6.59
C LYS A 114 13.08 -6.27 -6.35
N THR A 115 13.51 -7.45 -6.78
CA THR A 115 12.77 -8.70 -6.59
C THR A 115 13.65 -9.77 -5.97
N ILE A 116 13.02 -10.73 -5.28
CA ILE A 116 13.77 -11.80 -4.62
C ILE A 116 14.43 -12.75 -5.63
N PRO A 117 15.74 -13.05 -5.51
CA PRO A 117 16.41 -14.08 -6.31
C PRO A 117 15.92 -15.49 -5.93
N ILE A 118 16.01 -16.40 -6.90
CA ILE A 118 15.50 -17.78 -6.76
C ILE A 118 16.23 -18.59 -5.65
N ASP A 119 17.45 -18.23 -5.36
CA ASP A 119 18.27 -18.85 -4.31
C ASP A 119 17.98 -18.31 -2.89
N LYS A 120 17.23 -17.19 -2.79
CA LYS A 120 16.88 -16.56 -1.49
C LYS A 120 15.42 -16.73 -1.12
N GLY A 121 14.54 -17.10 -2.07
CA GLY A 121 13.11 -17.28 -1.78
C GLY A 121 12.21 -17.36 -3.00
N ILE A 122 10.93 -17.16 -2.77
CA ILE A 122 9.89 -17.25 -3.79
C ILE A 122 9.29 -15.86 -4.05
N PHE A 123 9.31 -15.44 -5.30
CA PHE A 123 8.57 -14.26 -5.75
C PHE A 123 7.13 -14.65 -6.09
N LEU A 124 6.15 -14.04 -5.40
CA LEU A 124 4.73 -14.23 -5.72
C LEU A 124 4.39 -13.36 -6.93
N SER A 125 4.42 -13.96 -8.10
CA SER A 125 4.34 -13.27 -9.39
C SER A 125 2.92 -12.87 -9.82
N SER A 126 1.88 -13.25 -9.07
CA SER A 126 0.49 -12.97 -9.42
C SER A 126 -0.18 -12.04 -8.42
N THR A 127 -0.84 -11.00 -8.92
CA THR A 127 -1.76 -10.17 -8.13
C THR A 127 -3.21 -10.57 -8.39
N TRP A 128 -3.95 -10.74 -7.29
CA TRP A 128 -5.39 -11.07 -7.31
C TRP A 128 -6.27 -9.82 -7.19
N ARG A 129 -5.67 -8.64 -7.30
CA ARG A 129 -6.35 -7.36 -7.08
C ARG A 129 -6.48 -6.53 -8.34
N MET A 130 -5.36 -6.17 -8.96
CA MET A 130 -5.27 -5.12 -9.97
C MET A 130 -5.71 -5.58 -11.35
N HIS A 131 -6.42 -4.70 -12.08
CA HIS A 131 -6.60 -4.83 -13.52
C HIS A 131 -5.22 -4.89 -14.23
N PRO A 132 -5.09 -5.64 -15.36
CA PRO A 132 -3.83 -5.74 -16.09
C PRO A 132 -3.15 -4.40 -16.41
N ASP A 133 -3.91 -3.37 -16.79
CA ASP A 133 -3.35 -2.05 -17.13
C ASP A 133 -2.74 -1.32 -15.92
N ILE A 134 -3.27 -1.54 -14.72
CA ILE A 134 -2.68 -1.02 -13.47
C ILE A 134 -1.46 -1.86 -13.12
N CYS A 135 -1.59 -3.17 -13.20
CA CYS A 135 -0.52 -4.11 -12.88
C CYS A 135 0.70 -3.93 -13.80
N LEU A 136 0.51 -3.56 -15.07
CA LEU A 136 1.59 -3.29 -16.01
C LEU A 136 2.53 -2.20 -15.47
N PHE A 137 1.97 -1.10 -14.99
CA PHE A 137 2.75 -0.01 -14.40
C PHE A 137 3.53 -0.47 -13.17
N ASP A 138 2.85 -1.10 -12.21
CA ASP A 138 3.48 -1.58 -10.99
C ASP A 138 4.58 -2.61 -11.28
N SER A 139 4.30 -3.56 -12.18
CA SER A 139 5.23 -4.61 -12.59
C SER A 139 6.51 -4.03 -13.20
N GLU A 140 6.36 -3.09 -14.14
CA GLU A 140 7.47 -2.45 -14.83
C GLU A 140 8.32 -1.59 -13.87
N MET A 141 7.68 -0.79 -13.04
CA MET A 141 8.38 0.18 -12.20
C MET A 141 9.01 -0.44 -10.95
N PHE A 142 8.34 -1.41 -10.32
CA PHE A 142 8.72 -1.89 -8.99
C PHE A 142 9.16 -3.36 -8.95
N TYR A 143 8.72 -4.20 -9.93
CA TYR A 143 8.89 -5.66 -9.86
C TYR A 143 9.59 -6.25 -11.08
N GLU A 144 10.42 -5.49 -11.80
CA GLU A 144 11.24 -5.97 -12.92
C GLU A 144 10.42 -6.70 -14.01
N SER A 145 9.18 -6.26 -14.24
CA SER A 145 8.20 -6.85 -15.17
C SER A 145 7.83 -8.31 -14.83
N ARG A 146 7.98 -8.72 -13.57
CA ARG A 146 7.70 -10.09 -13.11
C ARG A 146 6.31 -10.27 -12.49
N LEU A 147 5.62 -9.17 -12.15
CA LEU A 147 4.27 -9.23 -11.58
C LEU A 147 3.23 -9.24 -12.70
N HIS A 148 2.21 -10.10 -12.59
CA HIS A 148 1.10 -10.15 -13.55
C HIS A 148 -0.23 -10.20 -12.83
N SER A 149 -1.30 -9.73 -13.49
CA SER A 149 -2.66 -9.90 -12.99
C SER A 149 -3.12 -11.33 -13.16
N GLU A 150 -3.77 -11.87 -12.14
CA GLU A 150 -4.41 -13.17 -12.21
C GLU A 150 -5.66 -13.11 -13.10
N LYS A 151 -6.00 -14.24 -13.71
CA LYS A 151 -7.13 -14.38 -14.62
C LYS A 151 -8.44 -13.90 -13.99
N GLY A 152 -9.26 -13.20 -14.80
CA GLY A 152 -10.52 -12.59 -14.40
C GLY A 152 -10.37 -11.11 -14.03
N ARG A 153 -9.19 -10.62 -13.69
CA ARG A 153 -8.97 -9.19 -13.34
C ARG A 153 -9.16 -8.24 -14.51
N GLU A 154 -9.03 -8.72 -15.73
CA GLU A 154 -9.36 -8.01 -16.99
C GLU A 154 -10.83 -7.63 -17.10
N ASN A 155 -11.72 -8.24 -16.32
CA ASN A 155 -13.14 -7.90 -16.28
C ASN A 155 -13.43 -6.60 -15.50
N GLN A 156 -12.52 -6.21 -14.61
CA GLN A 156 -12.70 -5.08 -13.70
C GLN A 156 -12.67 -3.75 -14.48
N ARG A 157 -13.78 -3.04 -14.52
CA ARG A 157 -13.91 -1.80 -15.27
C ARG A 157 -15.05 -0.93 -14.75
N ILE A 158 -15.03 0.34 -15.14
CA ILE A 158 -16.09 1.32 -14.88
C ILE A 158 -16.87 1.56 -16.17
N GLU A 159 -18.19 1.54 -16.09
CA GLU A 159 -19.11 1.85 -17.17
C GLU A 159 -20.22 2.79 -16.70
N GLY A 160 -20.84 3.52 -17.62
CA GLY A 160 -21.97 4.38 -17.33
C GLY A 160 -21.83 5.79 -17.89
N ASN A 161 -22.60 6.73 -17.35
CA ASN A 161 -22.60 8.11 -17.82
C ASN A 161 -21.52 8.94 -17.08
N THR A 162 -20.25 8.72 -17.43
CA THR A 162 -19.08 9.38 -16.85
C THR A 162 -17.98 9.52 -17.89
N GLN A 163 -17.05 10.45 -17.68
CA GLN A 163 -15.82 10.52 -18.48
C GLN A 163 -14.80 9.43 -18.08
N PHE A 164 -14.98 8.82 -16.91
CA PHE A 164 -14.10 7.79 -16.35
C PHE A 164 -14.58 6.40 -16.76
N ILE A 165 -14.50 6.07 -18.06
CA ILE A 165 -14.92 4.78 -18.61
C ILE A 165 -13.72 3.87 -18.80
N GLY A 166 -13.89 2.57 -18.51
CA GLY A 166 -12.88 1.55 -18.68
C GLY A 166 -12.12 1.24 -17.40
N SER A 167 -10.83 1.01 -17.53
CA SER A 167 -9.92 0.58 -16.46
C SER A 167 -8.54 1.18 -16.63
N GLY A 168 -7.68 1.00 -15.62
CA GLY A 168 -6.27 1.41 -15.71
C GLY A 168 -5.97 2.74 -15.03
N LEU A 169 -5.02 3.46 -15.59
CA LEU A 169 -4.48 4.70 -15.03
C LEU A 169 -5.10 5.91 -15.72
N PHE A 170 -5.52 6.89 -14.91
CA PHE A 170 -6.10 8.15 -15.38
C PHE A 170 -5.38 9.32 -14.74
N TYR A 171 -5.23 10.40 -15.47
CA TYR A 171 -4.70 11.65 -14.96
C TYR A 171 -5.65 12.80 -15.24
N LYS A 172 -6.07 13.50 -14.17
CA LYS A 172 -6.82 14.76 -14.23
C LYS A 172 -5.89 15.91 -13.91
N SER A 173 -5.60 16.70 -14.94
CA SER A 173 -4.80 17.92 -14.81
C SER A 173 -5.56 18.98 -14.04
N VAL A 174 -4.94 19.57 -13.02
CA VAL A 174 -5.45 20.70 -12.24
C VAL A 174 -4.32 21.70 -12.06
N ALA A 175 -4.37 22.80 -12.80
CA ALA A 175 -3.39 23.86 -12.70
C ALA A 175 -3.59 24.67 -11.42
N HIS A 176 -2.54 24.84 -10.64
CA HIS A 176 -2.47 25.70 -9.45
C HIS A 176 -1.02 26.11 -9.17
N GLU A 177 -0.82 27.11 -8.32
CA GLU A 177 0.50 27.68 -8.06
C GLU A 177 0.68 27.96 -6.57
N GLY A 178 1.91 27.71 -6.05
CA GLY A 178 2.29 27.98 -4.67
C GLY A 178 1.65 27.08 -3.62
N ASN A 179 0.93 26.04 -4.01
CA ASN A 179 0.39 25.06 -3.06
C ASN A 179 1.50 24.10 -2.60
N SER A 180 1.59 23.92 -1.30
CA SER A 180 2.64 23.13 -0.66
C SER A 180 2.13 21.75 -0.21
N ASN A 181 1.24 21.70 0.77
CA ASN A 181 0.74 20.45 1.38
C ASN A 181 -0.79 20.34 1.35
N MET A 182 -1.46 21.25 0.66
CA MET A 182 -2.91 21.27 0.46
C MET A 182 -3.21 22.05 -0.82
N SER A 183 -4.16 21.57 -1.62
CA SER A 183 -4.68 22.26 -2.81
C SER A 183 -6.19 22.26 -2.81
N LEU A 184 -6.78 23.43 -2.70
CA LEU A 184 -8.23 23.60 -2.81
C LEU A 184 -8.73 23.31 -4.22
N GLU A 185 -7.91 23.59 -5.23
CA GLU A 185 -8.20 23.35 -6.64
C GLU A 185 -8.33 21.85 -6.92
N GLU A 186 -7.37 21.03 -6.41
CA GLU A 186 -7.46 19.58 -6.52
C GLU A 186 -8.65 19.02 -5.74
N ILE A 187 -8.90 19.54 -4.52
CA ILE A 187 -10.07 19.14 -3.71
C ILE A 187 -11.36 19.41 -4.46
N ASN A 188 -11.52 20.58 -5.07
CA ASN A 188 -12.71 20.94 -5.87
C ASN A 188 -12.87 20.01 -7.10
N ALA A 189 -11.77 19.63 -7.74
CA ALA A 189 -11.79 18.67 -8.85
C ALA A 189 -12.20 17.29 -8.37
N ILE A 190 -11.66 16.83 -7.26
CA ILE A 190 -11.97 15.52 -6.66
C ILE A 190 -13.44 15.45 -6.21
N GLU A 191 -13.98 16.51 -5.61
CA GLU A 191 -15.42 16.59 -5.29
C GLU A 191 -16.31 16.34 -6.52
N LYS A 192 -15.97 16.95 -7.65
CA LYS A 192 -16.69 16.76 -8.91
C LYS A 192 -16.55 15.34 -9.44
N ILE A 193 -15.34 14.75 -9.36
CA ILE A 193 -15.09 13.36 -9.75
C ILE A 193 -15.95 12.41 -8.91
N VAL A 194 -15.95 12.57 -7.59
CA VAL A 194 -16.75 11.74 -6.67
C VAL A 194 -18.23 11.89 -6.96
N GLN A 195 -18.74 13.11 -7.13
CA GLN A 195 -20.14 13.37 -7.48
C GLN A 195 -20.52 12.73 -8.81
N GLU A 196 -19.66 12.83 -9.83
CA GLU A 196 -19.87 12.20 -11.14
C GLU A 196 -19.92 10.67 -11.03
N LEU A 197 -18.99 10.08 -10.30
CA LEU A 197 -18.90 8.63 -10.17
C LEU A 197 -20.01 8.01 -9.30
N THR A 198 -20.59 8.78 -8.36
CA THR A 198 -21.58 8.26 -7.40
C THR A 198 -23.02 8.73 -7.65
N LYS A 199 -23.33 9.31 -8.82
CA LYS A 199 -24.67 9.83 -9.16
C LYS A 199 -25.73 8.76 -9.46
N GLY A 200 -25.36 7.46 -9.42
CA GLY A 200 -26.30 6.32 -9.49
C GLY A 200 -26.44 5.68 -10.89
N ASP A 201 -25.88 6.27 -11.95
CA ASP A 201 -25.86 5.73 -13.32
C ASP A 201 -24.44 5.33 -13.76
N VAL A 202 -23.53 5.21 -12.82
CA VAL A 202 -22.17 4.67 -13.01
C VAL A 202 -22.06 3.34 -12.29
N PHE A 203 -21.42 2.39 -12.94
CA PHE A 203 -21.30 1.02 -12.51
C PHE A 203 -19.85 0.56 -12.56
N TRP A 204 -19.48 -0.38 -11.71
CA TRP A 204 -18.24 -1.11 -11.84
C TRP A 204 -18.51 -2.60 -11.97
N TYR A 205 -17.65 -3.28 -12.71
CA TYR A 205 -17.67 -4.73 -12.88
C TYR A 205 -16.52 -5.31 -12.10
N ASP A 206 -16.80 -6.35 -11.32
CA ASP A 206 -15.78 -7.08 -10.57
C ASP A 206 -15.08 -8.15 -11.42
N GLU A 207 -14.20 -8.92 -10.78
CA GLU A 207 -13.43 -9.98 -11.42
C GLU A 207 -14.29 -11.13 -11.96
N LYS A 208 -15.53 -11.26 -11.50
CA LYS A 208 -16.51 -12.23 -12.00
C LYS A 208 -17.39 -11.65 -13.10
N ASN A 209 -17.12 -10.42 -13.52
CA ASN A 209 -17.93 -9.64 -14.45
C ASN A 209 -19.34 -9.35 -13.91
N GLU A 210 -19.50 -9.28 -12.56
CA GLU A 210 -20.75 -8.89 -11.92
C GLU A 210 -20.87 -7.37 -11.91
N LYS A 211 -21.98 -6.87 -12.43
CA LYS A 211 -22.27 -5.44 -12.49
C LYS A 211 -22.81 -4.93 -11.15
N LYS A 212 -22.19 -3.88 -10.61
CA LYS A 212 -22.55 -3.24 -9.34
C LYS A 212 -22.65 -1.73 -9.54
N VAL A 213 -23.61 -1.06 -8.87
CA VAL A 213 -23.64 0.40 -8.84
C VAL A 213 -22.42 0.89 -8.08
N LEU A 214 -21.69 1.84 -8.64
CA LEU A 214 -20.55 2.44 -7.97
C LEU A 214 -21.04 3.39 -6.87
N VAL A 215 -20.64 3.15 -5.64
CA VAL A 215 -21.06 3.90 -4.46
C VAL A 215 -19.85 4.48 -3.71
N ALA A 216 -20.09 5.37 -2.78
CA ALA A 216 -19.06 6.07 -2.02
C ALA A 216 -18.04 5.14 -1.32
N SER A 217 -18.46 3.97 -0.83
CA SER A 217 -17.58 2.98 -0.22
C SER A 217 -16.61 2.30 -1.19
N ASP A 218 -16.88 2.36 -2.50
CA ASP A 218 -16.06 1.81 -3.57
C ASP A 218 -14.93 2.77 -4.00
N ILE A 219 -14.89 3.97 -3.41
CA ILE A 219 -13.90 5.00 -3.71
C ILE A 219 -13.02 5.25 -2.48
N LYS A 220 -11.71 5.28 -2.69
CA LYS A 220 -10.73 5.74 -1.69
C LYS A 220 -9.96 6.92 -2.22
N ILE A 221 -9.71 7.91 -1.36
CA ILE A 221 -8.89 9.08 -1.71
C ILE A 221 -7.63 9.06 -0.87
N ILE A 222 -6.48 9.09 -1.55
CA ILE A 222 -5.16 9.04 -0.96
C ILE A 222 -4.44 10.35 -1.25
N THR A 223 -3.72 10.89 -0.29
CA THR A 223 -2.88 12.08 -0.45
C THR A 223 -1.65 11.98 0.47
N PRO A 224 -0.50 12.60 0.11
CA PRO A 224 0.69 12.55 0.94
C PRO A 224 0.58 13.28 2.28
N TYR A 225 -0.33 14.27 2.39
CA TYR A 225 -0.33 15.25 3.47
C TYR A 225 -1.60 15.24 4.32
N ASN A 226 -1.44 15.24 5.64
CA ASN A 226 -2.57 15.27 6.59
C ASN A 226 -3.42 16.54 6.47
N SER A 227 -2.83 17.71 6.16
CA SER A 227 -3.58 18.94 5.93
C SER A 227 -4.61 18.80 4.80
N ASN A 228 -4.21 18.17 3.70
CA ASN A 228 -5.09 17.86 2.58
C ASN A 228 -6.18 16.84 2.96
N VAL A 229 -5.80 15.81 3.75
CA VAL A 229 -6.77 14.83 4.30
C VAL A 229 -7.86 15.53 5.12
N PHE A 230 -7.48 16.40 6.07
CA PHE A 230 -8.44 17.08 6.94
C PHE A 230 -9.43 17.96 6.17
N GLU A 231 -8.95 18.69 5.17
CA GLU A 231 -9.82 19.54 4.38
C GLU A 231 -10.77 18.73 3.50
N MET A 232 -10.29 17.66 2.86
CA MET A 232 -11.14 16.76 2.09
C MET A 232 -12.19 16.05 2.95
N GLN A 233 -11.84 15.61 4.17
CA GLN A 233 -12.78 14.94 5.06
C GLN A 233 -13.95 15.83 5.49
N LYS A 234 -13.75 17.14 5.62
CA LYS A 234 -14.83 18.10 5.89
C LYS A 234 -15.84 18.16 4.76
N ARG A 235 -15.37 18.06 3.51
CA ARG A 235 -16.19 18.20 2.31
C ARG A 235 -16.79 16.88 1.83
N LEU A 236 -16.09 15.79 2.02
CA LEU A 236 -16.47 14.43 1.61
C LEU A 236 -16.49 13.46 2.81
N PRO A 237 -17.34 13.70 3.84
CA PRO A 237 -17.32 12.93 5.09
C PRO A 237 -17.72 11.46 4.92
N HIS A 238 -18.36 11.11 3.81
CA HIS A 238 -18.82 9.76 3.49
C HIS A 238 -17.81 8.95 2.64
N ILE A 239 -16.71 9.58 2.24
CA ILE A 239 -15.62 8.91 1.51
C ILE A 239 -14.49 8.53 2.47
N GLN A 240 -13.85 7.40 2.23
CA GLN A 240 -12.63 7.03 2.96
C GLN A 240 -11.43 7.81 2.43
N ILE A 241 -10.90 8.73 3.25
CA ILE A 241 -9.78 9.61 2.90
C ILE A 241 -8.65 9.43 3.91
N GLY A 242 -7.41 9.39 3.43
CA GLY A 242 -6.26 9.27 4.30
C GLY A 242 -4.92 9.37 3.57
N THR A 243 -3.85 9.28 4.34
CA THR A 243 -2.51 9.10 3.80
C THR A 243 -2.29 7.66 3.32
N VAL A 244 -1.23 7.46 2.55
CA VAL A 244 -0.85 6.14 2.02
C VAL A 244 -0.77 5.10 3.15
N ASP A 245 -0.20 5.48 4.29
CA ASP A 245 -0.02 4.61 5.45
C ASP A 245 -1.36 4.06 6.00
N LYS A 246 -2.44 4.87 5.95
CA LYS A 246 -3.77 4.48 6.42
C LYS A 246 -4.42 3.40 5.57
N PHE A 247 -4.08 3.34 4.29
CA PHE A 247 -4.71 2.42 3.33
C PHE A 247 -3.90 1.15 3.05
N GLN A 248 -2.81 0.95 3.77
CA GLN A 248 -2.09 -0.31 3.66
C GLN A 248 -2.99 -1.50 4.00
N GLY A 249 -2.89 -2.59 3.22
CA GLY A 249 -3.76 -3.75 3.35
C GLY A 249 -5.19 -3.58 2.82
N GLN A 250 -5.60 -2.37 2.44
CA GLN A 250 -6.95 -2.10 1.92
C GLN A 250 -6.96 -2.01 0.39
N GLU A 251 -8.14 -2.10 -0.21
CA GLU A 251 -8.35 -2.01 -1.66
C GLU A 251 -9.69 -1.35 -1.99
N ALA A 252 -9.86 -0.84 -3.21
CA ALA A 252 -11.12 -0.29 -3.71
C ALA A 252 -11.22 -0.43 -5.23
N PRO A 253 -12.43 -0.49 -5.81
CA PRO A 253 -12.64 -0.39 -7.25
C PRO A 253 -11.98 0.84 -7.86
N VAL A 254 -12.15 2.01 -7.23
CA VAL A 254 -11.54 3.28 -7.66
C VAL A 254 -10.69 3.87 -6.56
N VAL A 255 -9.46 4.26 -6.90
CA VAL A 255 -8.57 5.02 -6.03
C VAL A 255 -8.25 6.35 -6.69
N ILE A 256 -8.41 7.45 -5.94
CA ILE A 256 -8.06 8.79 -6.37
C ILE A 256 -6.84 9.24 -5.55
N TYR A 257 -5.80 9.71 -6.23
CA TYR A 257 -4.59 10.21 -5.60
C TYR A 257 -4.44 11.71 -5.85
N SER A 258 -4.48 12.51 -4.78
CA SER A 258 -4.27 13.95 -4.81
C SER A 258 -2.81 14.25 -4.47
N ILE A 259 -2.11 14.95 -5.32
CA ILE A 259 -0.69 15.31 -5.15
C ILE A 259 -0.54 16.47 -4.15
N ALA A 260 -1.44 17.44 -4.20
CA ALA A 260 -1.54 18.64 -3.35
C ALA A 260 -0.44 19.71 -3.57
N SER A 261 0.78 19.33 -3.92
CA SER A 261 1.87 20.28 -4.18
C SER A 261 1.83 20.78 -5.63
N SER A 262 2.12 22.08 -5.86
CA SER A 262 2.10 22.66 -7.21
C SER A 262 3.31 22.29 -8.04
N SER A 263 4.45 22.08 -7.38
CA SER A 263 5.71 21.72 -8.01
C SER A 263 6.60 20.93 -7.04
N PRO A 264 7.70 20.33 -7.50
CA PRO A 264 8.69 19.71 -6.62
C PRO A 264 9.28 20.65 -5.59
N GLU A 265 9.47 21.93 -5.96
CA GLU A 265 10.04 22.97 -5.11
C GLU A 265 9.09 23.40 -4.00
N ASP A 266 7.78 23.36 -4.26
CA ASP A 266 6.74 23.71 -3.28
C ASP A 266 6.53 22.60 -2.23
N ALA A 267 7.02 21.39 -2.47
CA ALA A 267 6.83 20.25 -1.58
C ALA A 267 7.59 20.42 -0.25
N PRO A 268 6.90 20.43 0.92
CA PRO A 268 7.51 20.81 2.20
C PRO A 268 8.55 19.80 2.72
N ARG A 269 8.56 18.59 2.21
CA ARG A 269 9.50 17.52 2.55
C ARG A 269 10.44 17.17 1.38
N GLY A 270 10.47 18.02 0.34
CA GLY A 270 11.30 17.84 -0.83
C GLY A 270 10.87 16.69 -1.76
N MET A 271 11.68 16.49 -2.80
CA MET A 271 11.44 15.48 -3.84
C MET A 271 11.37 14.05 -3.30
N GLU A 272 12.21 13.69 -2.34
CA GLU A 272 12.26 12.33 -1.78
C GLU A 272 10.94 11.88 -1.18
N PHE A 273 10.20 12.80 -0.58
CA PHE A 273 8.89 12.50 -0.02
C PHE A 273 7.79 12.49 -1.07
N LEU A 274 7.74 13.52 -1.94
CA LEU A 274 6.69 13.68 -2.94
C LEU A 274 6.76 12.58 -3.99
N TYR A 275 7.96 12.28 -4.49
CA TYR A 275 8.20 11.27 -5.52
C TYR A 275 8.59 9.89 -4.96
N SER A 276 8.31 9.63 -3.69
CA SER A 276 8.63 8.33 -3.08
C SER A 276 8.04 7.16 -3.89
N PRO A 277 8.89 6.31 -4.50
CA PRO A 277 8.42 5.17 -5.29
C PRO A 277 7.58 4.21 -4.46
N ASN A 278 7.97 3.97 -3.21
CA ASN A 278 7.24 3.10 -2.29
C ASN A 278 5.82 3.61 -1.99
N ARG A 279 5.65 4.94 -1.81
CA ARG A 279 4.33 5.55 -1.59
C ARG A 279 3.46 5.46 -2.83
N LEU A 280 4.01 5.71 -4.00
CA LEU A 280 3.28 5.59 -5.27
C LEU A 280 2.87 4.13 -5.52
N ASN A 281 3.78 3.17 -5.34
CA ASN A 281 3.49 1.75 -5.44
C ASN A 281 2.31 1.34 -4.55
N VAL A 282 2.38 1.70 -3.24
CA VAL A 282 1.28 1.39 -2.33
C VAL A 282 -0.03 2.05 -2.78
N ALA A 283 -0.01 3.31 -3.21
CA ALA A 283 -1.24 4.00 -3.62
C ALA A 283 -1.86 3.36 -4.86
N VAL A 284 -1.06 3.09 -5.91
CA VAL A 284 -1.52 2.48 -7.16
C VAL A 284 -2.04 1.07 -6.92
N SER A 285 -1.30 0.26 -6.16
CA SER A 285 -1.69 -1.12 -5.86
C SER A 285 -2.93 -1.27 -4.97
N ARG A 286 -3.55 -0.17 -4.50
CA ARG A 286 -4.86 -0.20 -3.82
C ARG A 286 -6.03 -0.29 -4.80
N ALA A 287 -5.84 0.10 -6.07
CA ALA A 287 -6.90 0.12 -7.06
C ALA A 287 -7.15 -1.27 -7.67
N LYS A 288 -8.42 -1.63 -7.83
CA LYS A 288 -8.86 -2.83 -8.57
C LYS A 288 -9.04 -2.52 -10.05
N ALA A 289 -9.91 -1.56 -10.37
CA ALA A 289 -10.30 -1.23 -11.74
C ALA A 289 -9.65 0.06 -12.24
N MET A 290 -9.58 1.09 -11.40
CA MET A 290 -9.18 2.43 -11.84
C MET A 290 -8.37 3.18 -10.78
N PHE A 291 -7.26 3.78 -11.23
CA PHE A 291 -6.48 4.72 -10.42
C PHE A 291 -6.47 6.08 -11.11
N ILE A 292 -6.92 7.12 -10.41
CA ILE A 292 -7.01 8.49 -10.91
C ILE A 292 -6.03 9.36 -10.15
N MET A 293 -4.99 9.86 -10.81
CA MET A 293 -4.11 10.88 -10.24
C MET A 293 -4.63 12.26 -10.57
N VAL A 294 -4.75 13.12 -9.57
CA VAL A 294 -5.18 14.52 -9.67
C VAL A 294 -4.04 15.40 -9.21
N GLY A 295 -3.61 16.34 -10.04
CA GLY A 295 -2.48 17.21 -9.68
C GLY A 295 -2.07 18.19 -10.75
N ASN A 296 -1.07 19.00 -10.40
CA ASN A 296 -0.49 19.98 -11.28
C ASN A 296 0.42 19.31 -12.33
N PRO A 297 0.34 19.66 -13.63
CA PRO A 297 1.21 19.09 -14.67
C PRO A 297 2.70 19.34 -14.43
N ARG A 298 3.09 20.39 -13.73
CA ARG A 298 4.50 20.67 -13.37
C ARG A 298 5.18 19.56 -12.56
N ILE A 299 4.40 18.72 -11.91
CA ILE A 299 4.92 17.56 -11.18
C ILE A 299 5.61 16.54 -12.11
N PHE A 300 5.23 16.48 -13.36
CA PHE A 300 5.81 15.54 -14.33
C PHE A 300 7.03 16.12 -15.08
N GLU A 301 7.40 17.37 -14.79
CA GLU A 301 8.51 18.08 -15.40
C GLU A 301 9.53 18.59 -14.35
N PRO A 302 10.04 17.72 -13.44
CA PRO A 302 10.93 18.17 -12.39
C PRO A 302 12.32 18.50 -12.94
N ASP A 303 12.93 19.59 -12.45
CA ASP A 303 14.33 19.95 -12.72
C ASP A 303 15.26 19.05 -11.90
N CYS A 304 15.60 17.87 -12.42
CA CYS A 304 16.45 16.90 -11.74
C CYS A 304 17.93 17.28 -11.85
N LYS A 305 18.61 17.44 -10.71
CA LYS A 305 20.02 17.83 -10.60
C LYS A 305 20.96 16.67 -10.29
N SER A 306 20.43 15.48 -10.02
CA SER A 306 21.23 14.29 -9.73
C SER A 306 20.58 13.01 -10.30
N PRO A 307 21.38 11.95 -10.53
CA PRO A 307 20.84 10.65 -10.93
C PRO A 307 19.79 10.08 -9.98
N GLU A 308 19.92 10.37 -8.68
CA GLU A 308 18.98 9.94 -7.65
C GLU A 308 17.62 10.62 -7.85
N GLN A 309 17.61 11.92 -8.14
CA GLN A 309 16.37 12.66 -8.45
C GLN A 309 15.68 12.15 -9.71
N ILE A 310 16.46 11.80 -10.76
CA ILE A 310 15.91 11.18 -11.96
C ILE A 310 15.24 9.84 -11.63
N LYS A 311 15.87 9.01 -10.79
CA LYS A 311 15.29 7.74 -10.34
C LYS A 311 13.97 7.93 -9.57
N LEU A 312 13.89 8.99 -8.76
CA LEU A 312 12.65 9.32 -8.02
C LEU A 312 11.54 9.80 -8.96
N ALA A 313 11.86 10.63 -9.94
CA ALA A 313 10.88 11.18 -10.89
C ALA A 313 10.36 10.14 -11.90
N ASN A 314 11.17 9.15 -12.24
CA ASN A 314 10.89 8.18 -13.31
C ASN A 314 9.51 7.48 -13.16
N PRO A 315 9.05 7.00 -11.98
CA PRO A 315 7.72 6.41 -11.86
C PRO A 315 6.59 7.40 -12.19
N PHE A 316 6.72 8.67 -11.85
CA PHE A 316 5.72 9.70 -12.20
C PHE A 316 5.71 9.98 -13.71
N CYS A 317 6.88 10.09 -14.32
CA CYS A 317 6.99 10.25 -15.77
C CYS A 317 6.39 9.04 -16.50
N ARG A 318 6.69 7.84 -16.05
CA ARG A 318 6.11 6.62 -16.63
C ARG A 318 4.61 6.52 -16.41
N PHE A 319 4.11 6.99 -15.25
CA PHE A 319 2.68 7.06 -14.99
C PHE A 319 1.94 7.89 -16.02
N ILE A 320 2.42 9.12 -16.31
CA ILE A 320 1.76 10.01 -17.27
C ILE A 320 1.80 9.49 -18.70
N GLU A 321 2.85 8.72 -19.08
CA GLU A 321 2.94 8.06 -20.39
C GLU A 321 1.88 6.98 -20.59
N LEU A 322 1.49 6.28 -19.51
CA LEU A 322 0.51 5.18 -19.55
C LEU A 322 -0.90 5.64 -19.24
N ALA A 323 -1.07 6.79 -18.60
CA ALA A 323 -2.36 7.27 -18.15
C ALA A 323 -3.23 7.83 -19.27
N THR A 324 -4.54 7.60 -19.17
CA THR A 324 -5.54 8.33 -19.96
C THR A 324 -5.63 9.75 -19.43
N LEU A 325 -5.35 10.73 -20.31
CA LEU A 325 -5.35 12.14 -19.96
C LEU A 325 -6.76 12.71 -20.04
N LEU A 326 -7.21 13.35 -18.96
CA LEU A 326 -8.51 14.01 -18.87
C LEU A 326 -8.33 15.53 -18.78
N SER A 327 -9.00 16.24 -19.66
CA SER A 327 -9.01 17.71 -19.72
C SER A 327 -9.83 18.34 -18.58
#